data_b5015b31b1d837c7cc81ef26f7e22bd6
#
_entry.id   b5015b31b1d837c7cc81ef26f7e22bd6
#
_cell.length_a   1.000
_cell.length_b   1.000
_cell.length_c   1.000
_cell.angle_alpha   90.00
_cell.angle_beta   90.00
_cell.angle_gamma   90.00
#
_symmetry.space_group_name_H-M   'P 1'
#
loop_
_entity.id
_entity.type
_entity.pdbx_description
1 polymer ?
#
loop_
_entity_poly.entity_id
_entity_poly.type
_entity_poly.pdbx_seq_one_letter_code
_entity_poly.pdbx_strand_id
1 'polypeptide(L)'
;DAPEGMSVSDTGLITWTAIEGVLTSGLFMITVFDGEFSVNQEFEILVQAVNDSPVIVSSAPTSVYLGDEYFYSLAIEDPDNNEFTISLEGEPAGMILYDGGSIAWTPESVGEYGPITVTVSDGELSFSEIFILTVEYNYTVANYGFSQGNNLISFYSIPPEGDGVDFVFESLGSNLSYIFGENSLATQVEGQWVGSLDTVKPDEGY
;
A
#
# COMPACT_ATOMS: atom_id res chain seq x y z
N ASP A 1 -38.82 -14.39 26.61
CA ASP A 1 -37.37 -14.42 26.94
C ASP A 1 -36.79 -13.00 26.67
N ALA A 2 -35.94 -12.50 27.58
CA ALA A 2 -35.27 -11.23 27.41
C ALA A 2 -34.17 -11.33 26.34
N PRO A 3 -33.86 -10.23 25.58
CA PRO A 3 -32.76 -10.25 24.64
C PRO A 3 -31.44 -10.48 25.35
N GLU A 4 -30.48 -11.02 24.61
CA GLU A 4 -29.13 -11.29 25.13
C GLU A 4 -28.48 -10.00 25.64
N GLY A 5 -27.85 -10.06 26.82
CA GLY A 5 -27.22 -8.91 27.47
C GLY A 5 -28.17 -7.99 28.23
N MET A 6 -29.48 -8.22 28.20
CA MET A 6 -30.42 -7.47 29.06
C MET A 6 -30.32 -7.92 30.50
N SER A 7 -30.27 -7.01 31.42
CA SER A 7 -30.21 -7.28 32.86
C SER A 7 -31.13 -6.37 33.68
N VAL A 8 -31.51 -6.87 34.85
CA VAL A 8 -32.32 -6.11 35.84
C VAL A 8 -31.53 -6.06 37.15
N SER A 9 -31.34 -4.84 37.67
CA SER A 9 -30.67 -4.64 38.97
C SER A 9 -31.64 -4.95 40.14
N ASP A 10 -31.09 -5.11 41.36
CA ASP A 10 -31.89 -5.26 42.61
C ASP A 10 -32.83 -4.09 42.88
N THR A 11 -32.60 -2.93 42.28
CA THR A 11 -33.45 -1.74 42.38
C THR A 11 -34.49 -1.63 41.25
N GLY A 12 -34.54 -2.65 40.36
CA GLY A 12 -35.49 -2.69 39.24
C GLY A 12 -35.07 -1.88 38.02
N LEU A 13 -33.80 -1.42 37.94
CA LEU A 13 -33.28 -0.78 36.74
C LEU A 13 -32.97 -1.84 35.68
N ILE A 14 -33.58 -1.70 34.51
CA ILE A 14 -33.34 -2.53 33.35
C ILE A 14 -32.30 -1.85 32.48
N THR A 15 -31.26 -2.60 32.10
CA THR A 15 -30.21 -2.14 31.17
C THR A 15 -30.05 -3.15 30.06
N TRP A 16 -29.86 -2.63 28.85
CA TRP A 16 -29.56 -3.41 27.65
C TRP A 16 -28.74 -2.56 26.70
N THR A 17 -27.76 -3.19 26.06
CA THR A 17 -26.98 -2.62 24.97
C THR A 17 -27.24 -3.46 23.74
N ALA A 18 -27.89 -2.88 22.74
CA ALA A 18 -28.07 -3.54 21.46
C ALA A 18 -26.71 -3.73 20.79
N ILE A 19 -26.49 -4.89 20.21
CA ILE A 19 -25.32 -5.16 19.34
C ILE A 19 -25.64 -4.71 17.92
N GLU A 20 -24.60 -4.47 17.15
CA GLU A 20 -24.71 -4.04 15.75
C GLU A 20 -25.63 -4.95 14.94
N GLY A 21 -26.47 -4.33 14.07
CA GLY A 21 -27.45 -5.02 13.24
C GLY A 21 -28.75 -5.43 13.96
N VAL A 22 -28.89 -5.20 15.26
CA VAL A 22 -30.11 -5.47 16.01
C VAL A 22 -31.06 -4.27 15.99
N LEU A 23 -32.19 -4.40 15.32
CA LEU A 23 -33.21 -3.34 15.15
C LEU A 23 -34.33 -3.41 16.16
N THR A 24 -34.46 -4.47 16.92
CA THR A 24 -35.50 -4.63 17.96
C THR A 24 -35.05 -5.59 19.06
N SER A 25 -35.49 -5.35 20.28
CA SER A 25 -35.32 -6.29 21.39
C SER A 25 -36.15 -7.57 21.21
N GLY A 26 -37.10 -7.57 20.27
CA GLY A 26 -38.22 -8.50 20.32
C GLY A 26 -39.15 -8.22 21.52
N LEU A 27 -40.25 -8.94 21.58
CA LEU A 27 -41.15 -8.89 22.71
C LEU A 27 -40.55 -9.58 23.93
N PHE A 28 -40.44 -8.89 25.05
CA PHE A 28 -40.06 -9.47 26.33
C PHE A 28 -41.03 -9.04 27.43
N MET A 29 -41.13 -9.85 28.47
CA MET A 29 -42.07 -9.61 29.56
C MET A 29 -41.33 -9.36 30.86
N ILE A 30 -41.73 -8.31 31.55
CA ILE A 30 -41.30 -8.03 32.92
C ILE A 30 -42.39 -8.54 33.87
N THR A 31 -42.01 -9.35 34.85
CA THR A 31 -42.86 -9.81 35.92
C THR A 31 -42.44 -9.18 37.25
N VAL A 32 -43.35 -8.52 37.94
CA VAL A 32 -43.12 -8.02 39.28
C VAL A 32 -43.94 -8.86 40.23
N PHE A 33 -43.28 -9.40 41.29
CA PHE A 33 -43.88 -10.27 42.28
C PHE A 33 -43.68 -9.69 43.70
N ASP A 34 -44.75 -9.52 44.46
CA ASP A 34 -44.75 -8.96 45.81
C ASP A 34 -44.64 -10.01 46.92
N GLY A 35 -44.58 -11.28 46.55
CA GLY A 35 -44.58 -12.42 47.44
C GLY A 35 -45.92 -13.20 47.46
N GLU A 36 -47.00 -12.63 46.94
CA GLU A 36 -48.32 -13.23 46.86
C GLU A 36 -48.91 -13.11 45.44
N PHE A 37 -48.75 -11.99 44.78
CA PHE A 37 -49.33 -11.68 43.47
C PHE A 37 -48.26 -11.28 42.47
N SER A 38 -48.50 -11.58 41.17
CA SER A 38 -47.64 -11.17 40.06
C SER A 38 -48.38 -10.21 39.11
N VAL A 39 -47.67 -9.22 38.62
CA VAL A 39 -48.09 -8.35 37.51
C VAL A 39 -47.10 -8.44 36.38
N ASN A 40 -47.60 -8.62 35.17
CA ASN A 40 -46.78 -8.76 33.94
C ASN A 40 -46.98 -7.58 33.05
N GLN A 41 -45.90 -7.13 32.41
CA GLN A 41 -45.94 -6.12 31.37
C GLN A 41 -45.04 -6.52 30.21
N GLU A 42 -45.54 -6.49 28.99
CA GLU A 42 -44.80 -6.76 27.76
C GLU A 42 -44.21 -5.48 27.22
N PHE A 43 -43.01 -5.57 26.68
CA PHE A 43 -42.27 -4.50 26.05
C PHE A 43 -41.65 -4.95 24.74
N GLU A 44 -41.47 -4.02 23.84
CA GLU A 44 -40.58 -4.10 22.70
C GLU A 44 -39.79 -2.78 22.62
N ILE A 45 -38.50 -2.84 22.49
CA ILE A 45 -37.61 -1.69 22.29
C ILE A 45 -37.19 -1.71 20.84
N LEU A 46 -37.52 -0.65 20.12
CA LEU A 46 -37.02 -0.44 18.77
C LEU A 46 -35.65 0.25 18.85
N VAL A 47 -34.67 -0.27 18.09
CA VAL A 47 -33.34 0.28 17.97
C VAL A 47 -33.28 1.01 16.63
N GLN A 48 -32.83 2.24 16.65
CA GLN A 48 -32.56 3.00 15.43
C GLN A 48 -31.12 2.70 15.01
N ALA A 49 -30.97 2.14 13.84
CA ALA A 49 -29.64 1.98 13.24
C ALA A 49 -28.99 3.35 13.00
N VAL A 50 -27.71 3.43 13.20
CA VAL A 50 -26.87 4.58 12.86
C VAL A 50 -25.86 4.05 11.84
N ASN A 51 -25.73 4.76 10.71
CA ASN A 51 -24.78 4.38 9.68
C ASN A 51 -23.34 4.53 10.16
N ASP A 52 -22.53 3.50 10.02
CA ASP A 52 -21.09 3.52 10.26
C ASP A 52 -20.34 3.87 8.97
N SER A 53 -19.10 4.29 9.09
CA SER A 53 -18.27 4.61 7.92
C SER A 53 -17.57 3.35 7.42
N PRO A 54 -17.47 3.14 6.11
CA PRO A 54 -16.61 2.10 5.57
C PRO A 54 -15.15 2.34 5.99
N VAL A 55 -14.38 1.26 6.07
CA VAL A 55 -12.96 1.28 6.41
C VAL A 55 -12.19 0.44 5.40
N ILE A 56 -11.09 0.97 4.86
CA ILE A 56 -10.14 0.19 4.08
C ILE A 56 -9.24 -0.57 5.08
N VAL A 57 -9.34 -1.89 5.10
CA VAL A 57 -8.57 -2.78 6.00
C VAL A 57 -7.33 -3.39 5.34
N SER A 58 -7.18 -3.24 4.03
CA SER A 58 -5.94 -3.53 3.30
C SER A 58 -4.96 -2.37 3.39
N SER A 59 -3.72 -2.58 2.96
CA SER A 59 -2.70 -1.53 2.88
C SER A 59 -2.11 -1.50 1.48
N ALA A 60 -1.99 -0.31 0.89
CA ALA A 60 -1.40 -0.12 -0.42
C ALA A 60 0.09 -0.50 -0.41
N PRO A 61 0.59 -1.26 -1.40
CA PRO A 61 2.03 -1.39 -1.62
C PRO A 61 2.66 -0.01 -1.89
N THR A 62 3.80 0.27 -1.27
CA THR A 62 4.46 1.58 -1.37
C THR A 62 5.66 1.60 -2.31
N SER A 63 5.96 0.47 -2.96
CA SER A 63 7.03 0.38 -3.95
C SER A 63 6.70 -0.60 -5.07
N VAL A 64 7.27 -0.35 -6.24
CA VAL A 64 7.22 -1.24 -7.41
C VAL A 64 8.50 -1.02 -8.23
N TYR A 65 8.94 -2.02 -9.00
CA TYR A 65 10.04 -1.84 -9.91
C TYR A 65 9.58 -1.28 -11.27
N LEU A 66 10.47 -0.55 -11.91
CA LEU A 66 10.24 -0.01 -13.25
C LEU A 66 9.88 -1.14 -14.24
N GLY A 67 8.74 -0.99 -14.92
CA GLY A 67 8.22 -1.96 -15.89
C GLY A 67 7.47 -3.14 -15.28
N ASP A 68 7.51 -3.34 -13.97
CA ASP A 68 6.68 -4.33 -13.29
C ASP A 68 5.28 -3.78 -13.04
N GLU A 69 4.29 -4.67 -12.94
CA GLU A 69 2.93 -4.26 -12.63
C GLU A 69 2.78 -3.96 -11.13
N TYR A 70 2.39 -2.72 -10.83
CA TYR A 70 1.82 -2.37 -9.52
C TYR A 70 0.39 -2.87 -9.47
N PHE A 71 0.05 -3.60 -8.43
CA PHE A 71 -1.30 -4.10 -8.20
C PHE A 71 -1.69 -3.94 -6.73
N TYR A 72 -2.85 -3.31 -6.49
CA TYR A 72 -3.44 -3.17 -5.17
C TYR A 72 -4.92 -3.55 -5.22
N SER A 73 -5.33 -4.52 -4.42
CA SER A 73 -6.73 -4.89 -4.25
C SER A 73 -7.22 -4.41 -2.90
N LEU A 74 -8.22 -3.53 -2.89
CA LEU A 74 -8.81 -3.03 -1.66
C LEU A 74 -9.63 -4.13 -0.98
N ALA A 75 -9.47 -4.21 0.34
CA ALA A 75 -10.39 -4.89 1.22
C ALA A 75 -11.12 -3.84 2.05
N ILE A 76 -12.44 -3.83 1.98
CA ILE A 76 -13.30 -2.83 2.63
C ILE A 76 -14.21 -3.56 3.59
N GLU A 77 -14.36 -3.02 4.79
CA GLU A 77 -15.31 -3.49 5.79
C GLU A 77 -16.24 -2.35 6.19
N ASP A 78 -17.51 -2.68 6.36
CA ASP A 78 -18.56 -1.79 6.82
C ASP A 78 -19.65 -2.65 7.49
N PRO A 79 -20.05 -2.34 8.73
CA PRO A 79 -21.06 -3.12 9.44
C PRO A 79 -22.45 -3.08 8.78
N ASP A 80 -22.78 -1.97 8.10
CA ASP A 80 -24.11 -1.69 7.59
C ASP A 80 -24.25 -1.94 6.09
N ASN A 81 -23.17 -1.78 5.32
CA ASN A 81 -23.21 -1.71 3.87
C ASN A 81 -22.26 -2.70 3.20
N ASN A 82 -22.66 -3.15 2.00
CA ASN A 82 -21.87 -4.02 1.14
C ASN A 82 -21.63 -3.41 -0.26
N GLU A 83 -22.20 -2.23 -0.52
CA GLU A 83 -22.04 -1.52 -1.79
C GLU A 83 -21.31 -0.21 -1.56
N PHE A 84 -20.21 -0.02 -2.28
CA PHE A 84 -19.35 1.15 -2.12
C PHE A 84 -19.09 1.83 -3.45
N THR A 85 -18.94 3.14 -3.40
CA THR A 85 -18.31 3.91 -4.46
C THR A 85 -16.85 4.15 -4.10
N ILE A 86 -15.96 3.90 -5.06
CA ILE A 86 -14.51 4.05 -4.86
C ILE A 86 -14.02 5.10 -5.85
N SER A 87 -13.19 6.01 -5.38
CA SER A 87 -12.53 7.01 -6.22
C SER A 87 -11.03 7.04 -5.96
N LEU A 88 -10.28 7.46 -6.98
CA LEU A 88 -8.83 7.61 -6.96
C LEU A 88 -8.48 9.03 -7.37
N GLU A 89 -7.59 9.68 -6.61
CA GLU A 89 -7.11 11.04 -6.88
C GLU A 89 -5.59 11.12 -6.68
N GLY A 90 -4.92 11.95 -7.49
CA GLY A 90 -3.47 12.12 -7.43
C GLY A 90 -2.67 10.99 -8.05
N GLU A 91 -3.33 10.10 -8.77
CA GLU A 91 -2.74 8.96 -9.44
C GLU A 91 -1.83 9.38 -10.61
N PRO A 92 -0.74 8.64 -10.89
CA PRO A 92 0.08 8.85 -12.08
C PRO A 92 -0.70 8.49 -13.36
N ALA A 93 -0.29 9.10 -14.47
CA ALA A 93 -0.89 8.80 -15.76
C ALA A 93 -0.81 7.29 -16.08
N GLY A 94 -1.94 6.74 -16.51
CA GLY A 94 -2.06 5.31 -16.83
C GLY A 94 -2.37 4.38 -15.65
N MET A 95 -2.44 4.88 -14.41
CA MET A 95 -2.97 4.11 -13.29
C MET A 95 -4.49 4.00 -13.43
N ILE A 96 -5.02 2.81 -13.24
CA ILE A 96 -6.43 2.50 -13.46
C ILE A 96 -7.02 1.89 -12.20
N LEU A 97 -8.16 2.46 -11.78
CA LEU A 97 -9.06 1.85 -10.81
C LEU A 97 -10.10 1.03 -11.58
N TYR A 98 -10.19 -0.26 -11.30
CA TYR A 98 -11.16 -1.18 -11.87
C TYR A 98 -12.40 -1.31 -10.99
N ASP A 99 -13.51 -1.68 -11.63
CA ASP A 99 -14.73 -2.06 -10.92
C ASP A 99 -14.40 -3.20 -9.91
N GLY A 100 -14.86 -3.05 -8.67
CA GLY A 100 -14.54 -4.00 -7.59
C GLY A 100 -13.32 -3.64 -6.74
N GLY A 101 -12.71 -2.44 -6.96
CA GLY A 101 -11.72 -1.88 -6.04
C GLY A 101 -10.30 -2.43 -6.20
N SER A 102 -9.91 -2.81 -7.41
CA SER A 102 -8.50 -3.09 -7.70
C SER A 102 -7.87 -1.95 -8.50
N ILE A 103 -6.61 -1.63 -8.16
CA ILE A 103 -5.81 -0.60 -8.81
C ILE A 103 -4.63 -1.29 -9.47
N ALA A 104 -4.38 -0.96 -10.75
CA ALA A 104 -3.23 -1.47 -11.47
C ALA A 104 -2.53 -0.36 -12.27
N TRP A 105 -1.21 -0.49 -12.39
CA TRP A 105 -0.37 0.44 -13.12
C TRP A 105 0.98 -0.21 -13.48
N THR A 106 1.51 0.14 -14.65
CA THR A 106 2.89 -0.22 -15.01
C THR A 106 3.70 1.07 -15.19
N PRO A 107 4.66 1.38 -14.30
CA PRO A 107 5.45 2.59 -14.38
C PRO A 107 6.43 2.57 -15.56
N GLU A 108 6.57 3.74 -16.21
CA GLU A 108 7.52 3.95 -17.31
C GLU A 108 8.76 4.76 -16.88
N SER A 109 8.79 5.27 -15.64
CA SER A 109 9.93 6.00 -15.09
C SER A 109 10.05 5.81 -13.59
N VAL A 110 11.28 5.87 -13.07
CA VAL A 110 11.57 5.82 -11.64
C VAL A 110 11.22 7.14 -10.97
N GLY A 111 10.96 7.11 -9.68
CA GLY A 111 10.65 8.29 -8.87
C GLY A 111 9.59 8.04 -7.84
N GLU A 112 9.17 9.11 -7.16
CA GLU A 112 8.06 9.12 -6.21
C GLU A 112 6.79 9.65 -6.88
N TYR A 113 5.68 8.96 -6.69
CA TYR A 113 4.36 9.28 -7.24
C TYR A 113 3.36 9.45 -6.11
N GLY A 114 2.61 10.53 -6.15
CA GLY A 114 1.60 10.85 -5.14
C GLY A 114 1.76 12.25 -4.54
N PRO A 115 1.04 12.55 -3.45
CA PRO A 115 0.18 11.62 -2.70
C PRO A 115 -0.99 11.09 -3.55
N ILE A 116 -1.19 9.78 -3.49
CA ILE A 116 -2.32 9.08 -4.13
C ILE A 116 -3.37 8.87 -3.03
N THR A 117 -4.61 9.28 -3.30
CA THR A 117 -5.72 9.16 -2.36
C THR A 117 -6.76 8.20 -2.90
N VAL A 118 -7.05 7.16 -2.14
CA VAL A 118 -8.17 6.25 -2.39
C VAL A 118 -9.28 6.58 -1.41
N THR A 119 -10.46 6.91 -1.91
CA THR A 119 -11.64 7.20 -1.09
C THR A 119 -12.72 6.17 -1.35
N VAL A 120 -13.27 5.63 -0.27
CA VAL A 120 -14.41 4.71 -0.28
C VAL A 120 -15.59 5.38 0.41
N SER A 121 -16.78 5.30 -0.17
CA SER A 121 -18.03 5.84 0.40
C SER A 121 -19.19 4.87 0.24
N ASP A 122 -20.02 4.78 1.29
CA ASP A 122 -21.30 4.07 1.31
C ASP A 122 -22.48 4.93 0.79
N GLY A 123 -22.21 6.20 0.45
CA GLY A 123 -23.19 7.19 0.00
C GLY A 123 -23.58 8.22 1.07
N GLU A 124 -23.29 7.97 2.35
CA GLU A 124 -23.51 8.89 3.47
C GLU A 124 -22.19 9.32 4.12
N LEU A 125 -21.31 8.36 4.38
CA LEU A 125 -20.01 8.54 5.01
C LEU A 125 -18.88 8.08 4.06
N SER A 126 -17.65 8.43 4.39
CA SER A 126 -16.49 8.06 3.59
C SER A 126 -15.23 7.92 4.42
N PHE A 127 -14.33 7.07 3.94
CA PHE A 127 -12.99 6.86 4.46
C PHE A 127 -11.95 7.02 3.34
N SER A 128 -10.78 7.56 3.66
CA SER A 128 -9.70 7.74 2.68
C SER A 128 -8.38 7.19 3.20
N GLU A 129 -7.67 6.48 2.34
CA GLU A 129 -6.27 6.09 2.50
C GLU A 129 -5.39 6.96 1.60
N ILE A 130 -4.25 7.42 2.12
CA ILE A 130 -3.30 8.24 1.36
C ILE A 130 -1.93 7.56 1.42
N PHE A 131 -1.30 7.38 0.26
CA PHE A 131 0.04 6.80 0.17
C PHE A 131 0.90 7.46 -0.90
N ILE A 132 2.20 7.24 -0.81
CA ILE A 132 3.19 7.59 -1.83
C ILE A 132 3.75 6.28 -2.36
N LEU A 133 3.88 6.19 -3.69
CA LEU A 133 4.43 5.03 -4.37
C LEU A 133 5.80 5.35 -4.94
N THR A 134 6.81 4.59 -4.54
CA THR A 134 8.18 4.71 -5.05
C THR A 134 8.40 3.70 -6.16
N VAL A 135 8.85 4.17 -7.31
CA VAL A 135 9.29 3.33 -8.44
C VAL A 135 10.81 3.26 -8.44
N GLU A 136 11.33 2.06 -8.37
CA GLU A 136 12.77 1.78 -8.30
C GLU A 136 13.23 0.95 -9.49
N TYR A 137 14.53 0.96 -9.77
CA TYR A 137 15.10 0.04 -10.72
C TYR A 137 15.20 -1.37 -10.14
N ASN A 138 14.82 -2.36 -10.92
CA ASN A 138 15.10 -3.76 -10.62
C ASN A 138 16.50 -4.14 -11.16
N TYR A 139 17.53 -3.85 -10.37
CA TYR A 139 18.88 -4.26 -10.73
C TYR A 139 19.50 -5.15 -9.67
N THR A 140 20.28 -6.13 -10.14
CA THR A 140 21.08 -6.97 -9.25
C THR A 140 22.43 -6.30 -9.04
N VAL A 141 22.78 -6.02 -7.79
CA VAL A 141 24.12 -5.54 -7.45
C VAL A 141 25.11 -6.70 -7.67
N ALA A 142 25.93 -6.59 -8.71
CA ALA A 142 27.03 -7.50 -8.94
C ALA A 142 28.28 -7.01 -8.17
N ASN A 143 28.75 -7.82 -7.23
CA ASN A 143 29.98 -7.52 -6.51
C ASN A 143 31.17 -8.09 -7.28
N TYR A 144 31.98 -7.25 -7.88
CA TYR A 144 33.22 -7.64 -8.54
C TYR A 144 34.39 -7.50 -7.57
N GLY A 145 35.15 -8.59 -7.40
CA GLY A 145 36.42 -8.56 -6.67
C GLY A 145 37.56 -8.17 -7.61
N PHE A 146 38.13 -6.98 -7.42
CA PHE A 146 39.28 -6.54 -8.18
C PHE A 146 40.58 -6.88 -7.45
N SER A 147 41.57 -7.34 -8.23
CA SER A 147 42.96 -7.54 -7.75
C SER A 147 43.83 -6.42 -8.26
N GLN A 148 45.00 -6.22 -7.60
CA GLN A 148 45.98 -5.28 -8.14
C GLN A 148 46.46 -5.75 -9.54
N GLY A 149 46.42 -4.86 -10.50
CA GLY A 149 46.71 -5.11 -11.90
C GLY A 149 45.50 -5.02 -12.82
N ASN A 150 45.54 -5.69 -13.94
CA ASN A 150 44.47 -5.65 -14.92
C ASN A 150 43.34 -6.62 -14.52
N ASN A 151 42.11 -6.15 -14.60
CA ASN A 151 40.93 -6.97 -14.41
C ASN A 151 40.05 -6.86 -15.66
N LEU A 152 39.50 -7.99 -16.11
CA LEU A 152 38.50 -8.02 -17.17
C LEU A 152 37.11 -8.16 -16.53
N ILE A 153 36.23 -7.26 -16.87
CA ILE A 153 34.83 -7.28 -16.40
C ILE A 153 33.89 -7.16 -17.59
N SER A 154 32.71 -7.69 -17.44
CA SER A 154 31.60 -7.52 -18.36
C SER A 154 30.33 -7.25 -17.54
N PHE A 155 29.54 -6.31 -18.00
CA PHE A 155 28.27 -5.94 -17.36
C PHE A 155 27.12 -6.61 -18.14
N TYR A 156 26.24 -7.31 -17.46
CA TYR A 156 25.07 -7.91 -18.09
C TYR A 156 23.80 -7.04 -17.93
N SER A 157 23.84 -6.06 -17.02
CA SER A 157 22.77 -5.09 -16.83
C SER A 157 23.34 -3.78 -16.28
N ILE A 158 22.99 -2.68 -16.90
CA ILE A 158 23.34 -1.33 -16.48
C ILE A 158 22.06 -0.51 -16.53
N PRO A 159 21.72 0.28 -15.47
CA PRO A 159 20.55 1.16 -15.49
C PRO A 159 20.64 2.16 -16.65
N PRO A 160 19.54 2.47 -17.34
CA PRO A 160 19.53 3.36 -18.51
C PRO A 160 20.08 4.76 -18.27
N GLU A 161 19.92 5.28 -17.03
CA GLU A 161 20.44 6.61 -16.67
C GLU A 161 21.85 6.60 -16.09
N GLY A 162 22.48 5.43 -16.00
CA GLY A 162 23.75 5.23 -15.33
C GLY A 162 24.76 4.42 -16.14
N ASP A 163 24.74 4.52 -17.46
CA ASP A 163 25.72 3.88 -18.34
C ASP A 163 27.05 4.66 -18.49
N GLY A 164 27.09 5.88 -17.97
CA GLY A 164 28.30 6.70 -17.97
C GLY A 164 29.42 6.07 -17.12
N VAL A 165 30.67 6.24 -17.60
CA VAL A 165 31.87 5.75 -16.91
C VAL A 165 31.96 6.32 -15.48
N ASP A 166 31.62 7.57 -15.28
CA ASP A 166 31.59 8.23 -13.97
C ASP A 166 30.66 7.52 -13.01
N PHE A 167 29.47 7.16 -13.46
CA PHE A 167 28.45 6.49 -12.64
C PHE A 167 28.82 5.05 -12.32
N VAL A 168 29.17 4.27 -13.32
CA VAL A 168 29.44 2.82 -13.17
C VAL A 168 30.64 2.54 -12.27
N PHE A 169 31.66 3.41 -12.33
CA PHE A 169 32.92 3.22 -11.59
C PHE A 169 33.09 4.18 -10.41
N GLU A 170 32.06 4.94 -10.03
CA GLU A 170 32.11 5.93 -8.93
C GLU A 170 32.64 5.29 -7.63
N SER A 171 32.16 4.09 -7.28
CA SER A 171 32.53 3.39 -6.06
C SER A 171 34.01 2.97 -5.97
N LEU A 172 34.70 2.92 -7.10
CA LEU A 172 36.13 2.55 -7.16
C LEU A 172 37.03 3.77 -6.94
N GLY A 173 36.52 4.98 -7.18
CA GLY A 173 37.24 6.23 -6.97
C GLY A 173 38.64 6.23 -7.58
N SER A 174 39.63 6.69 -6.82
CA SER A 174 41.03 6.75 -7.25
C SER A 174 41.75 5.40 -7.32
N ASN A 175 41.07 4.30 -6.96
CA ASN A 175 41.65 2.97 -7.04
C ASN A 175 41.70 2.42 -8.48
N LEU A 176 40.94 3.04 -9.39
CA LEU A 176 40.90 2.67 -10.79
C LEU A 176 41.53 3.78 -11.63
N SER A 177 42.56 3.45 -12.43
CA SER A 177 43.28 4.46 -13.20
C SER A 177 42.92 4.48 -14.69
N TYR A 178 42.54 3.33 -15.24
CA TYR A 178 42.21 3.17 -16.66
C TYR A 178 41.10 2.15 -16.85
N ILE A 179 40.24 2.42 -17.84
CA ILE A 179 39.26 1.49 -18.36
C ILE A 179 39.47 1.35 -19.86
N PHE A 180 39.59 0.13 -20.34
CA PHE A 180 39.75 -0.18 -21.76
C PHE A 180 38.52 -0.90 -22.27
N GLY A 181 37.85 -0.36 -23.28
CA GLY A 181 36.92 -1.07 -24.14
C GLY A 181 37.59 -1.54 -25.42
N GLU A 182 36.86 -2.21 -26.28
CA GLU A 182 37.42 -2.82 -27.52
C GLU A 182 38.17 -1.82 -28.40
N ASN A 183 37.65 -0.59 -28.56
CA ASN A 183 38.25 0.49 -29.35
C ASN A 183 38.23 1.82 -28.61
N SER A 184 38.16 1.81 -27.30
CA SER A 184 37.98 3.00 -26.47
C SER A 184 38.78 2.91 -25.17
N LEU A 185 39.08 4.05 -24.60
CA LEU A 185 39.83 4.18 -23.36
C LEU A 185 39.26 5.34 -22.55
N ALA A 186 39.11 5.13 -21.26
CA ALA A 186 38.97 6.20 -20.28
C ALA A 186 40.11 6.16 -19.26
N THR A 187 40.59 7.33 -18.84
CA THR A 187 41.61 7.47 -17.79
C THR A 187 41.19 8.56 -16.80
N GLN A 188 41.55 8.41 -15.55
CA GLN A 188 41.33 9.45 -14.56
C GLN A 188 42.39 10.53 -14.60
N VAL A 189 41.96 11.78 -14.68
CA VAL A 189 42.80 12.98 -14.54
C VAL A 189 42.14 13.89 -13.52
N GLU A 190 42.81 14.11 -12.39
CA GLU A 190 42.28 14.93 -11.28
C GLU A 190 40.88 14.47 -10.77
N GLY A 191 40.63 13.16 -10.79
CA GLY A 191 39.35 12.59 -10.34
C GLY A 191 38.22 12.60 -11.37
N GLN A 192 38.52 13.05 -12.59
CA GLN A 192 37.55 13.06 -13.71
C GLN A 192 37.95 12.02 -14.75
N TRP A 193 37.00 11.30 -15.30
CA TRP A 193 37.22 10.39 -16.41
C TRP A 193 37.32 11.18 -17.72
N VAL A 194 38.38 10.93 -18.47
CA VAL A 194 38.61 11.55 -19.77
C VAL A 194 39.06 10.50 -20.77
N GLY A 195 38.59 10.57 -22.00
CA GLY A 195 38.94 9.63 -23.05
C GLY A 195 37.82 9.47 -24.09
N SER A 196 37.89 8.37 -24.81
CA SER A 196 36.92 7.98 -25.86
C SER A 196 35.84 6.99 -25.35
N LEU A 197 35.99 6.49 -24.12
CA LEU A 197 35.01 5.64 -23.47
C LEU A 197 34.14 6.53 -22.57
N ASP A 198 32.95 6.87 -23.04
CA ASP A 198 32.00 7.72 -22.32
C ASP A 198 30.95 6.88 -21.58
N THR A 199 30.56 5.74 -22.14
CA THR A 199 29.52 4.86 -21.61
C THR A 199 29.98 3.42 -21.56
N VAL A 200 29.40 2.65 -20.65
CA VAL A 200 29.60 1.21 -20.49
C VAL A 200 28.35 0.51 -21.03
N LYS A 201 28.51 -0.54 -21.79
CA LYS A 201 27.38 -1.28 -22.36
C LYS A 201 27.30 -2.69 -21.78
N PRO A 202 26.07 -3.21 -21.63
CA PRO A 202 25.90 -4.62 -21.31
C PRO A 202 26.60 -5.52 -22.35
N ASP A 203 27.14 -6.65 -21.90
CA ASP A 203 27.76 -7.68 -22.73
C ASP A 203 29.03 -7.27 -23.45
N GLU A 204 29.59 -6.10 -23.20
CA GLU A 204 30.95 -5.72 -23.68
C GLU A 204 32.00 -5.99 -22.59
N GLY A 205 33.21 -6.26 -22.99
CA GLY A 205 34.38 -6.47 -22.09
C GLY A 205 35.15 -5.16 -21.83
N TYR A 206 35.59 -4.93 -20.59
CA TYR A 206 36.34 -3.76 -20.13
C TYR A 206 37.54 -4.13 -19.26
#